data_439c2814ac8b8d00cda5428f455b2b92
#
_entry.id   439c2814ac8b8d00cda5428f455b2b92
#
_cell.length_a   1.000
_cell.length_b   1.000
_cell.length_c   1.000
_cell.angle_alpha   90.00
_cell.angle_beta   90.00
_cell.angle_gamma   90.00
#
_symmetry.space_group_name_H-M   'P 1'
#
loop_
_entity.id
_entity.type
_entity.pdbx_description
1 polymer ?
#
loop_
_entity_poly.entity_id
_entity_poly.type
_entity_poly.pdbx_seq_one_letter_code
_entity_poly.pdbx_strand_id
1 'polypeptide(L)'
;MKPEFEAIRRNKVHEEVADRLEELIVKKLKPGDKLPPERELVEMLGVSRSSVRDAIRKLELLGLVEPRQGAGTVVRDVSDAVANPLASVITRKRQLVSELLDFRKMIEPPLAARAASNASAAQIAAMEEILQRHEAKVAGGHLAIKEDSEFHYAIATASGNTIVLKVLDVVMDLLRETRSRSLQIRGRPEKSLAGHRRIMSAIERHDPAAAEDAMRQHIANIEKIVLNKL
;
A
#
# COMPACT_ATOMS: atom_id res chain seq x y z
N MET A 1 -30.13 -10.95 -25.91
CA MET A 1 -28.65 -10.94 -25.92
C MET A 1 -28.22 -9.70 -25.16
N LYS A 2 -27.67 -9.82 -23.97
CA LYS A 2 -27.13 -8.68 -23.21
C LYS A 2 -25.72 -8.39 -23.75
N PRO A 3 -25.36 -7.13 -24.01
CA PRO A 3 -24.01 -6.80 -24.42
C PRO A 3 -23.02 -7.11 -23.31
N GLU A 4 -22.00 -7.87 -23.63
CA GLU A 4 -20.86 -8.14 -22.76
C GLU A 4 -19.93 -6.92 -22.82
N PHE A 5 -19.75 -6.25 -21.67
CA PHE A 5 -18.81 -5.13 -21.57
C PHE A 5 -17.49 -5.64 -21.00
N GLU A 6 -16.43 -5.58 -21.78
CA GLU A 6 -15.08 -5.74 -21.25
C GLU A 6 -14.65 -4.51 -20.43
N ALA A 7 -14.07 -4.74 -19.28
CA ALA A 7 -13.61 -3.68 -18.38
C ALA A 7 -12.49 -2.85 -19.02
N ILE A 8 -12.71 -1.57 -19.21
CA ILE A 8 -11.72 -0.63 -19.76
C ILE A 8 -10.66 -0.35 -18.68
N ARG A 9 -9.42 -0.78 -18.88
CA ARG A 9 -8.26 -0.45 -18.06
C ARG A 9 -7.85 1.02 -18.24
N ARG A 10 -8.55 1.94 -17.58
CA ARG A 10 -8.33 3.40 -17.71
C ARG A 10 -7.53 4.07 -16.58
N ASN A 11 -7.05 3.34 -15.56
CA ASN A 11 -6.60 3.94 -14.31
C ASN A 11 -5.10 4.29 -14.18
N LYS A 12 -4.26 4.14 -15.22
CA LYS A 12 -2.81 4.40 -15.05
C LYS A 12 -2.30 5.71 -15.63
N VAL A 13 -2.94 6.25 -16.65
CA VAL A 13 -2.38 7.42 -17.38
C VAL A 13 -2.44 8.70 -16.55
N HIS A 14 -3.54 8.99 -15.87
CA HIS A 14 -3.64 10.21 -15.05
C HIS A 14 -2.76 10.15 -13.78
N GLU A 15 -2.52 8.95 -13.23
CA GLU A 15 -1.59 8.76 -12.12
C GLU A 15 -0.15 9.03 -12.56
N GLU A 16 0.26 8.49 -13.69
CA GLU A 16 1.59 8.73 -14.26
C GLU A 16 1.79 10.21 -14.62
N VAL A 17 0.76 10.86 -15.15
CA VAL A 17 0.79 12.30 -15.41
C VAL A 17 0.94 13.09 -14.11
N ALA A 18 0.19 12.74 -13.06
CA ALA A 18 0.30 13.40 -11.76
C ALA A 18 1.69 13.23 -11.15
N ASP A 19 2.26 12.03 -11.21
CA ASP A 19 3.60 11.76 -10.67
C ASP A 19 4.69 12.55 -11.43
N ARG A 20 4.59 12.67 -12.76
CA ARG A 20 5.51 13.51 -13.56
C ARG A 20 5.37 15.01 -13.27
N LEU A 21 4.14 15.50 -13.07
CA LEU A 21 3.91 16.90 -12.70
C LEU A 21 4.38 17.17 -11.27
N GLU A 22 4.18 16.25 -10.33
CA GLU A 22 4.73 16.35 -8.97
C GLU A 22 6.26 16.43 -9.00
N GLU A 23 6.91 15.60 -9.80
CA GLU A 23 8.36 15.64 -9.98
C GLU A 23 8.84 16.97 -10.56
N LEU A 24 8.12 17.55 -11.53
CA LEU A 24 8.40 18.85 -12.11
C LEU A 24 8.28 19.97 -11.04
N ILE A 25 7.19 19.94 -10.24
CA ILE A 25 6.96 20.89 -9.16
C ILE A 25 8.13 20.83 -8.16
N VAL A 26 8.47 19.61 -7.69
CA VAL A 26 9.50 19.43 -6.66
C VAL A 26 10.90 19.81 -7.15
N LYS A 27 11.25 19.50 -8.42
CA LYS A 27 12.63 19.67 -8.91
C LYS A 27 12.89 21.01 -9.59
N LYS A 28 11.87 21.66 -10.16
CA LYS A 28 12.10 22.78 -11.09
C LYS A 28 11.25 24.02 -10.82
N LEU A 29 10.13 23.90 -10.07
CA LEU A 29 9.23 25.03 -9.84
C LEU A 29 9.33 25.53 -8.41
N LYS A 30 9.08 26.83 -8.24
CA LYS A 30 9.02 27.50 -6.93
C LYS A 30 7.57 27.83 -6.57
N PRO A 31 7.26 28.02 -5.29
CA PRO A 31 5.97 28.58 -4.89
C PRO A 31 5.65 29.86 -5.67
N GLY A 32 4.44 29.95 -6.20
CA GLY A 32 4.00 31.04 -7.06
C GLY A 32 4.24 30.83 -8.55
N ASP A 33 5.08 29.87 -8.95
CA ASP A 33 5.24 29.53 -10.37
C ASP A 33 3.97 28.91 -10.94
N LYS A 34 3.77 29.10 -12.26
CA LYS A 34 2.60 28.56 -12.97
C LYS A 34 2.95 27.22 -13.60
N LEU A 35 2.04 26.25 -13.48
CA LEU A 35 2.09 25.09 -14.36
C LEU A 35 1.80 25.52 -15.80
N PRO A 36 2.37 24.80 -16.80
CA PRO A 36 1.96 24.98 -18.18
C PRO A 36 0.44 24.81 -18.31
N PRO A 37 -0.22 25.58 -19.22
CA PRO A 37 -1.65 25.41 -19.46
C PRO A 37 -2.02 23.97 -19.82
N GLU A 38 -3.23 23.52 -19.45
CA GLU A 38 -3.71 22.15 -19.76
C GLU A 38 -3.47 21.75 -21.23
N ARG A 39 -3.64 22.71 -22.16
CA ARG A 39 -3.43 22.47 -23.60
C ARG A 39 -1.98 22.10 -23.90
N GLU A 40 -1.03 22.81 -23.33
CA GLU A 40 0.40 22.55 -23.50
C GLU A 40 0.80 21.22 -22.84
N LEU A 41 0.27 20.93 -21.65
CA LEU A 41 0.51 19.66 -20.97
C LEU A 41 0.00 18.47 -21.79
N VAL A 42 -1.15 18.60 -22.45
CA VAL A 42 -1.67 17.58 -23.38
C VAL A 42 -0.69 17.33 -24.54
N GLU A 43 -0.16 18.38 -25.14
CA GLU A 43 0.80 18.28 -26.24
C GLU A 43 2.15 17.73 -25.78
N MET A 44 2.67 18.21 -24.64
CA MET A 44 3.96 17.80 -24.09
C MET A 44 3.98 16.34 -23.62
N LEU A 45 2.87 15.87 -23.03
CA LEU A 45 2.78 14.53 -22.41
C LEU A 45 2.14 13.50 -23.37
N GLY A 46 1.53 13.92 -24.48
CA GLY A 46 0.89 13.03 -25.44
C GLY A 46 -0.33 12.29 -24.89
N VAL A 47 -1.08 12.92 -23.96
CA VAL A 47 -2.21 12.29 -23.25
C VAL A 47 -3.52 13.06 -23.47
N SER A 48 -4.65 12.49 -23.04
CA SER A 48 -5.95 13.13 -23.18
C SER A 48 -6.10 14.33 -22.22
N ARG A 49 -6.96 15.31 -22.59
CA ARG A 49 -7.31 16.45 -21.72
C ARG A 49 -7.90 15.99 -20.38
N SER A 50 -8.71 14.93 -20.39
CA SER A 50 -9.27 14.37 -19.15
C SER A 50 -8.17 13.86 -18.22
N SER A 51 -7.16 13.16 -18.75
CA SER A 51 -6.03 12.64 -17.95
C SER A 51 -5.21 13.77 -17.31
N VAL A 52 -4.97 14.86 -18.05
CA VAL A 52 -4.28 16.05 -17.52
C VAL A 52 -5.12 16.72 -16.41
N ARG A 53 -6.42 16.90 -16.65
CA ARG A 53 -7.31 17.53 -15.67
C ARG A 53 -7.45 16.70 -14.40
N ASP A 54 -7.58 15.39 -14.51
CA ASP A 54 -7.67 14.51 -13.36
C ASP A 54 -6.35 14.47 -12.56
N ALA A 55 -5.20 14.53 -13.26
CA ALA A 55 -3.90 14.69 -12.63
C ALA A 55 -3.77 16.02 -11.87
N ILE A 56 -4.17 17.15 -12.47
CA ILE A 56 -4.15 18.46 -11.81
C ILE A 56 -5.06 18.46 -10.59
N ARG A 57 -6.27 17.89 -10.66
CA ARG A 57 -7.17 17.74 -9.50
C ARG A 57 -6.55 16.92 -8.38
N LYS A 58 -5.81 15.85 -8.72
CA LYS A 58 -5.05 15.08 -7.72
C LYS A 58 -4.01 15.97 -7.03
N LEU A 59 -3.27 16.78 -7.78
CA LEU A 59 -2.28 17.71 -7.22
C LEU A 59 -2.92 18.83 -6.38
N GLU A 60 -4.11 19.31 -6.76
CA GLU A 60 -4.91 20.25 -5.96
C GLU A 60 -5.34 19.63 -4.63
N LEU A 61 -5.84 18.39 -4.65
CA LEU A 61 -6.20 17.64 -3.43
C LEU A 61 -4.99 17.39 -2.53
N LEU A 62 -3.80 17.19 -3.12
CA LEU A 62 -2.54 17.08 -2.40
C LEU A 62 -2.03 18.43 -1.87
N GLY A 63 -2.70 19.55 -2.23
CA GLY A 63 -2.31 20.90 -1.83
C GLY A 63 -1.00 21.37 -2.45
N LEU A 64 -0.55 20.77 -3.54
CA LEU A 64 0.68 21.14 -4.25
C LEU A 64 0.47 22.28 -5.22
N VAL A 65 -0.75 22.43 -5.74
CA VAL A 65 -1.14 23.48 -6.65
C VAL A 65 -2.52 24.03 -6.30
N GLU A 66 -2.85 25.20 -6.81
CA GLU A 66 -4.18 25.80 -6.69
C GLU A 66 -4.59 26.52 -7.99
N PRO A 67 -5.87 26.44 -8.38
CA PRO A 67 -6.38 27.24 -9.49
C PRO A 67 -6.51 28.70 -9.04
N ARG A 68 -5.93 29.63 -9.81
CA ARG A 68 -6.11 31.08 -9.61
C ARG A 68 -6.81 31.69 -10.82
N GLN A 69 -7.91 32.37 -10.57
CA GLN A 69 -8.69 33.02 -11.64
C GLN A 69 -7.81 33.99 -12.45
N GLY A 70 -7.75 33.80 -13.77
CA GLY A 70 -6.92 34.59 -14.68
C GLY A 70 -5.42 34.27 -14.68
N ALA A 71 -4.93 33.45 -13.75
CA ALA A 71 -3.52 33.10 -13.64
C ALA A 71 -3.21 31.63 -13.99
N GLY A 72 -4.25 30.77 -14.11
CA GLY A 72 -4.07 29.34 -14.33
C GLY A 72 -3.81 28.55 -13.06
N THR A 73 -3.16 27.40 -13.17
CA THR A 73 -2.78 26.57 -12.01
C THR A 73 -1.42 27.01 -11.49
N VAL A 74 -1.37 27.40 -10.21
CA VAL A 74 -0.17 27.96 -9.56
C VAL A 74 0.33 26.98 -8.50
N VAL A 75 1.65 26.82 -8.40
CA VAL A 75 2.31 26.05 -7.33
C VAL A 75 2.09 26.77 -6.01
N ARG A 76 1.55 26.06 -5.01
CA ARG A 76 1.31 26.64 -3.68
C ARG A 76 2.61 26.85 -2.92
N ASP A 77 2.63 27.92 -2.16
CA ASP A 77 3.65 28.08 -1.11
C ASP A 77 3.30 27.14 0.05
N VAL A 78 4.11 26.09 0.18
CA VAL A 78 3.98 25.12 1.27
C VAL A 78 4.89 25.50 2.46
N SER A 79 5.50 26.70 2.42
CA SER A 79 6.47 27.14 3.41
C SER A 79 5.88 27.39 4.79
N ASP A 80 4.57 27.64 4.90
CA ASP A 80 3.89 27.76 6.19
C ASP A 80 3.49 26.41 6.81
N ALA A 81 3.61 25.31 6.06
CA ALA A 81 3.27 23.98 6.56
C ALA A 81 4.47 23.05 6.68
N VAL A 82 5.49 23.15 5.80
CA VAL A 82 6.70 22.33 5.88
C VAL A 82 7.87 22.98 5.11
N ALA A 83 8.98 23.21 5.76
CA ALA A 83 10.20 23.87 5.24
C ALA A 83 10.92 23.11 4.10
N ASN A 84 10.34 22.06 3.51
CA ASN A 84 10.91 21.34 2.39
C ASN A 84 9.84 20.52 1.67
N PRO A 85 9.52 20.77 0.36
CA PRO A 85 8.57 19.96 -0.42
C PRO A 85 8.91 18.48 -0.45
N LEU A 86 10.20 18.14 -0.50
CA LEU A 86 10.67 16.75 -0.43
C LEU A 86 10.40 16.14 0.96
N ALA A 87 10.60 16.92 2.03
CA ALA A 87 10.28 16.48 3.38
C ALA A 87 8.76 16.26 3.56
N SER A 88 7.89 17.07 2.93
CA SER A 88 6.43 16.88 3.00
C SER A 88 5.96 15.62 2.28
N VAL A 89 6.54 15.30 1.12
CA VAL A 89 6.25 14.07 0.39
C VAL A 89 6.76 12.85 1.17
N ILE A 90 7.97 12.93 1.73
CA ILE A 90 8.54 11.88 2.57
C ILE A 90 7.72 11.72 3.85
N THR A 91 7.33 12.82 4.49
CA THR A 91 6.53 12.81 5.73
C THR A 91 5.13 12.23 5.48
N ARG A 92 4.45 12.60 4.39
CA ARG A 92 3.15 12.02 4.01
C ARG A 92 3.26 10.52 3.69
N LYS A 93 4.30 10.11 2.95
CA LYS A 93 4.54 8.67 2.68
C LYS A 93 4.83 7.90 3.97
N ARG A 94 5.66 8.47 4.85
CA ARG A 94 5.97 7.89 6.15
C ARG A 94 4.73 7.80 7.04
N GLN A 95 3.92 8.84 7.07
CA GLN A 95 2.67 8.89 7.84
C GLN A 95 1.69 7.83 7.32
N LEU A 96 1.46 7.75 6.01
CA LEU A 96 0.58 6.73 5.41
C LEU A 96 1.06 5.31 5.73
N VAL A 97 2.36 5.05 5.65
CA VAL A 97 2.93 3.74 6.01
C VAL A 97 2.71 3.43 7.50
N SER A 98 2.91 4.44 8.36
CA SER A 98 2.65 4.30 9.81
C SER A 98 1.18 4.01 10.09
N GLU A 99 0.26 4.75 9.47
CA GLU A 99 -1.20 4.57 9.62
C GLU A 99 -1.65 3.19 9.10
N LEU A 100 -1.09 2.71 7.99
CA LEU A 100 -1.38 1.36 7.48
C LEU A 100 -0.84 0.26 8.40
N LEU A 101 0.32 0.44 9.00
CA LEU A 101 0.87 -0.51 9.99
C LEU A 101 0.03 -0.49 11.27
N ASP A 102 -0.46 0.67 11.67
CA ASP A 102 -1.34 0.81 12.83
C ASP A 102 -2.71 0.16 12.58
N PHE A 103 -3.29 0.36 11.41
CA PHE A 103 -4.48 -0.36 10.97
C PHE A 103 -4.27 -1.89 11.03
N ARG A 104 -3.14 -2.40 10.54
CA ARG A 104 -2.81 -3.83 10.61
C ARG A 104 -2.74 -4.34 12.06
N LYS A 105 -2.14 -3.57 12.97
CA LYS A 105 -2.08 -3.93 14.41
C LYS A 105 -3.46 -4.01 15.07
N MET A 106 -4.40 -3.17 14.64
CA MET A 106 -5.77 -3.21 15.16
C MET A 106 -6.58 -4.40 14.65
N ILE A 107 -6.34 -4.83 13.40
CA ILE A 107 -7.23 -5.78 12.71
C ILE A 107 -6.63 -7.18 12.65
N GLU A 108 -5.36 -7.34 12.28
CA GLU A 108 -4.81 -8.67 11.97
C GLU A 108 -4.59 -9.58 13.21
N PRO A 109 -4.17 -9.09 14.40
CA PRO A 109 -4.01 -9.96 15.56
C PRO A 109 -5.32 -10.66 16.00
N PRO A 110 -6.45 -9.97 16.19
CA PRO A 110 -7.71 -10.65 16.51
C PRO A 110 -8.20 -11.56 15.39
N LEU A 111 -7.86 -11.31 14.12
CA LEU A 111 -8.17 -12.23 13.03
C LEU A 111 -7.35 -13.52 13.12
N ALA A 112 -6.08 -13.44 13.52
CA ALA A 112 -5.24 -14.61 13.73
C ALA A 112 -5.77 -15.48 14.89
N ALA A 113 -6.22 -14.85 15.99
CA ALA A 113 -6.86 -15.57 17.09
C ALA A 113 -8.12 -16.31 16.63
N ARG A 114 -8.97 -15.63 15.86
CA ARG A 114 -10.19 -16.25 15.29
C ARG A 114 -9.86 -17.34 14.28
N ALA A 115 -8.83 -17.19 13.47
CA ALA A 115 -8.37 -18.21 12.55
C ALA A 115 -7.90 -19.47 13.32
N ALA A 116 -7.16 -19.31 14.42
CA ALA A 116 -6.76 -20.43 15.27
C ALA A 116 -7.96 -21.17 15.86
N SER A 117 -9.07 -20.46 16.19
CA SER A 117 -10.29 -21.08 16.71
C SER A 117 -11.11 -21.77 15.61
N ASN A 118 -11.14 -21.22 14.38
CA ASN A 118 -12.16 -21.55 13.38
C ASN A 118 -11.61 -22.25 12.13
N ALA A 119 -10.28 -22.24 11.90
CA ALA A 119 -9.72 -22.78 10.69
C ALA A 119 -9.99 -24.27 10.54
N SER A 120 -10.52 -24.65 9.38
CA SER A 120 -10.64 -26.06 9.01
C SER A 120 -9.27 -26.65 8.63
N ALA A 121 -9.13 -27.96 8.67
CA ALA A 121 -7.93 -28.66 8.22
C ALA A 121 -7.53 -28.30 6.78
N ALA A 122 -8.51 -28.11 5.89
CA ALA A 122 -8.26 -27.66 4.52
C ALA A 122 -7.69 -26.24 4.44
N GLN A 123 -8.17 -25.32 5.28
CA GLN A 123 -7.64 -23.95 5.34
C GLN A 123 -6.23 -23.91 5.94
N ILE A 124 -5.96 -24.73 6.94
CA ILE A 124 -4.63 -24.91 7.52
C ILE A 124 -3.66 -25.44 6.45
N ALA A 125 -4.04 -26.48 5.71
CA ALA A 125 -3.23 -27.01 4.61
C ALA A 125 -2.95 -25.96 3.52
N ALA A 126 -3.96 -25.18 3.13
CA ALA A 126 -3.79 -24.09 2.16
C ALA A 126 -2.83 -22.99 2.63
N MET A 127 -2.88 -22.62 3.91
CA MET A 127 -1.92 -21.67 4.52
C MET A 127 -0.49 -22.24 4.50
N GLU A 128 -0.33 -23.53 4.80
CA GLU A 128 0.98 -24.20 4.75
C GLU A 128 1.56 -24.22 3.33
N GLU A 129 0.75 -24.52 2.30
CA GLU A 129 1.18 -24.44 0.90
C GLU A 129 1.65 -23.03 0.51
N ILE A 130 0.97 -21.98 1.00
CA ILE A 130 1.40 -20.60 0.76
C ILE A 130 2.78 -20.37 1.41
N LEU A 131 3.00 -20.84 2.63
CA LEU A 131 4.28 -20.68 3.33
C LEU A 131 5.41 -21.46 2.67
N GLN A 132 5.15 -22.63 2.13
CA GLN A 132 6.15 -23.40 1.35
C GLN A 132 6.58 -22.64 0.09
N ARG A 133 5.63 -22.03 -0.64
CA ARG A 133 5.98 -21.17 -1.78
C ARG A 133 6.74 -19.92 -1.35
N HIS A 134 6.36 -19.31 -0.21
CA HIS A 134 7.06 -18.18 0.38
C HIS A 134 8.53 -18.53 0.69
N GLU A 135 8.74 -19.65 1.37
CA GLU A 135 10.07 -20.14 1.75
C GLU A 135 10.95 -20.42 0.53
N ALA A 136 10.41 -21.11 -0.49
CA ALA A 136 11.13 -21.37 -1.73
C ALA A 136 11.59 -20.08 -2.43
N LYS A 137 10.76 -19.04 -2.45
CA LYS A 137 11.12 -17.72 -3.00
C LYS A 137 12.19 -17.01 -2.19
N VAL A 138 12.06 -16.99 -0.88
CA VAL A 138 13.05 -16.36 0.01
C VAL A 138 14.39 -17.09 -0.09
N ALA A 139 14.40 -18.42 -0.11
CA ALA A 139 15.61 -19.23 -0.31
C ALA A 139 16.28 -18.96 -1.66
N GLY A 140 15.49 -18.68 -2.71
CA GLY A 140 15.98 -18.26 -4.03
C GLY A 140 16.39 -16.78 -4.12
N GLY A 141 16.37 -16.03 -3.03
CA GLY A 141 16.71 -14.60 -3.01
C GLY A 141 15.66 -13.68 -3.63
N HIS A 142 14.42 -14.17 -3.79
CA HIS A 142 13.32 -13.40 -4.39
C HIS A 142 12.42 -12.77 -3.33
N LEU A 143 11.82 -11.63 -3.70
CA LEU A 143 10.77 -11.00 -2.88
C LEU A 143 9.47 -11.81 -2.99
N ALA A 144 8.98 -12.31 -1.89
CA ALA A 144 7.75 -13.12 -1.82
C ALA A 144 6.52 -12.25 -1.50
N ILE A 145 6.32 -11.13 -2.24
CA ILE A 145 5.26 -10.13 -1.98
C ILE A 145 3.87 -10.73 -2.11
N LYS A 146 3.69 -11.58 -3.13
CA LYS A 146 2.42 -12.24 -3.39
C LYS A 146 2.10 -13.22 -2.27
N GLU A 147 3.03 -14.07 -1.90
CA GLU A 147 2.87 -15.08 -0.86
C GLU A 147 2.69 -14.45 0.53
N ASP A 148 3.39 -13.36 0.84
CA ASP A 148 3.17 -12.56 2.04
C ASP A 148 1.72 -12.06 2.13
N SER A 149 1.20 -11.50 1.04
CA SER A 149 -0.17 -11.01 0.97
C SER A 149 -1.21 -12.13 1.04
N GLU A 150 -0.98 -13.24 0.31
CA GLU A 150 -1.86 -14.41 0.31
C GLU A 150 -1.97 -15.04 1.70
N PHE A 151 -0.87 -15.10 2.47
CA PHE A 151 -0.89 -15.67 3.81
C PHE A 151 -1.76 -14.85 4.77
N HIS A 152 -1.59 -13.53 4.80
CA HIS A 152 -2.44 -12.66 5.62
C HIS A 152 -3.92 -12.72 5.21
N TYR A 153 -4.20 -12.82 3.91
CA TYR A 153 -5.56 -12.96 3.40
C TYR A 153 -6.17 -14.31 3.77
N ALA A 154 -5.40 -15.40 3.71
CA ALA A 154 -5.85 -16.73 4.13
C ALA A 154 -6.20 -16.77 5.63
N ILE A 155 -5.42 -16.11 6.50
CA ILE A 155 -5.76 -15.96 7.93
C ILE A 155 -7.08 -15.21 8.10
N ALA A 156 -7.25 -14.10 7.38
CA ALA A 156 -8.49 -13.32 7.45
C ALA A 156 -9.70 -14.15 6.97
N THR A 157 -9.53 -14.95 5.92
CA THR A 157 -10.56 -15.88 5.43
C THR A 157 -10.91 -16.93 6.50
N ALA A 158 -9.91 -17.54 7.13
CA ALA A 158 -10.09 -18.55 8.17
C ALA A 158 -10.73 -17.99 9.45
N SER A 159 -10.65 -16.67 9.67
CA SER A 159 -11.33 -16.01 10.81
C SER A 159 -12.86 -16.13 10.76
N GLY A 160 -13.44 -16.43 9.58
CA GLY A 160 -14.87 -16.61 9.37
C GLY A 160 -15.69 -15.30 9.34
N ASN A 161 -15.05 -14.13 9.29
CA ASN A 161 -15.73 -12.84 9.25
C ASN A 161 -15.76 -12.26 7.83
N THR A 162 -16.85 -12.49 7.09
CA THR A 162 -17.00 -12.03 5.70
C THR A 162 -17.04 -10.51 5.54
N ILE A 163 -17.46 -9.77 6.56
CA ILE A 163 -17.46 -8.29 6.51
C ILE A 163 -16.02 -7.76 6.55
N VAL A 164 -15.19 -8.33 7.43
CA VAL A 164 -13.77 -7.96 7.49
C VAL A 164 -13.06 -8.25 6.17
N LEU A 165 -13.37 -9.38 5.52
CA LEU A 165 -12.81 -9.68 4.19
C LEU A 165 -13.17 -8.60 3.17
N LYS A 166 -14.43 -8.15 3.11
CA LYS A 166 -14.86 -7.08 2.21
C LYS A 166 -14.14 -5.75 2.49
N VAL A 167 -13.89 -5.43 3.76
CA VAL A 167 -13.11 -4.24 4.13
C VAL A 167 -11.65 -4.40 3.71
N LEU A 168 -11.06 -5.57 3.94
CA LEU A 168 -9.68 -5.85 3.51
C LEU A 168 -9.53 -5.80 1.99
N ASP A 169 -10.50 -6.26 1.22
CA ASP A 169 -10.49 -6.18 -0.25
C ASP A 169 -10.33 -4.72 -0.73
N VAL A 170 -10.99 -3.76 -0.06
CA VAL A 170 -10.89 -2.33 -0.38
C VAL A 170 -9.50 -1.77 -0.10
N VAL A 171 -8.83 -2.23 0.96
CA VAL A 171 -7.52 -1.71 1.39
C VAL A 171 -6.34 -2.57 0.91
N MET A 172 -6.61 -3.71 0.26
CA MET A 172 -5.58 -4.70 -0.14
C MET A 172 -4.52 -4.11 -1.06
N ASP A 173 -4.88 -3.21 -1.97
CA ASP A 173 -3.91 -2.61 -2.90
C ASP A 173 -2.93 -1.70 -2.15
N LEU A 174 -3.41 -0.91 -1.19
CA LEU A 174 -2.55 -0.08 -0.33
C LEU A 174 -1.63 -0.96 0.54
N LEU A 175 -2.18 -2.03 1.11
CA LEU A 175 -1.41 -2.98 1.92
C LEU A 175 -0.35 -3.69 1.07
N ARG A 176 -0.67 -4.08 -0.17
CA ARG A 176 0.26 -4.71 -1.11
C ARG A 176 1.42 -3.77 -1.47
N GLU A 177 1.11 -2.51 -1.77
CA GLU A 177 2.14 -1.51 -2.06
C GLU A 177 3.07 -1.31 -0.88
N THR A 178 2.53 -1.18 0.34
CA THR A 178 3.33 -1.06 1.57
C THR A 178 4.19 -2.29 1.82
N ARG A 179 3.66 -3.50 1.63
CA ARG A 179 4.42 -4.76 1.71
C ARG A 179 5.53 -4.82 0.68
N SER A 180 5.23 -4.48 -0.58
CA SER A 180 6.21 -4.45 -1.66
C SER A 180 7.41 -3.59 -1.32
N ARG A 181 7.19 -2.39 -0.82
CA ARG A 181 8.25 -1.47 -0.39
C ARG A 181 9.03 -2.00 0.81
N SER A 182 8.34 -2.53 1.82
CA SER A 182 8.98 -3.04 3.04
C SER A 182 9.83 -4.28 2.79
N LEU A 183 9.40 -5.20 1.92
CA LEU A 183 10.11 -6.44 1.62
C LEU A 183 11.42 -6.21 0.83
N GLN A 184 11.61 -5.04 0.22
CA GLN A 184 12.87 -4.66 -0.42
C GLN A 184 13.99 -4.34 0.60
N ILE A 185 13.65 -4.15 1.86
CA ILE A 185 14.64 -3.90 2.93
C ILE A 185 15.40 -5.21 3.20
N ARG A 186 16.73 -5.16 3.14
CA ARG A 186 17.60 -6.33 3.35
C ARG A 186 17.29 -7.04 4.68
N GLY A 187 17.13 -8.36 4.63
CA GLY A 187 16.80 -9.20 5.78
C GLY A 187 15.33 -9.15 6.20
N ARG A 188 14.50 -8.40 5.48
CA ARG A 188 13.06 -8.30 5.78
C ARG A 188 12.26 -9.53 5.31
N PRO A 189 12.53 -10.12 4.11
CA PRO A 189 11.83 -11.33 3.69
C PRO A 189 12.01 -12.50 4.67
N GLU A 190 13.22 -12.74 5.15
CA GLU A 190 13.54 -13.82 6.10
C GLU A 190 12.84 -13.60 7.46
N LYS A 191 12.84 -12.35 7.96
CA LYS A 191 12.14 -12.00 9.20
C LYS A 191 10.63 -12.12 9.07
N SER A 192 10.08 -11.81 7.87
CA SER A 192 8.66 -12.01 7.59
C SER A 192 8.31 -13.48 7.65
N LEU A 193 9.04 -14.31 6.91
CA LEU A 193 8.82 -15.75 6.89
C LEU A 193 8.89 -16.37 8.29
N ALA A 194 9.91 -16.01 9.10
CA ALA A 194 10.01 -16.47 10.47
C ALA A 194 8.83 -16.04 11.36
N GLY A 195 8.27 -14.83 11.12
CA GLY A 195 7.05 -14.37 11.77
C GLY A 195 5.83 -15.20 11.36
N HIS A 196 5.68 -15.43 10.06
CA HIS A 196 4.58 -16.22 9.50
C HIS A 196 4.61 -17.68 10.02
N ARG A 197 5.78 -18.31 10.11
CA ARG A 197 5.92 -19.66 10.68
C ARG A 197 5.46 -19.74 12.14
N ARG A 198 5.74 -18.71 12.96
CA ARG A 198 5.23 -18.65 14.34
C ARG A 198 3.70 -18.53 14.40
N ILE A 199 3.12 -17.68 13.55
CA ILE A 199 1.66 -17.51 13.45
C ILE A 199 1.02 -18.83 13.03
N MET A 200 1.55 -19.47 11.96
CA MET A 200 1.07 -20.74 11.44
C MET A 200 1.08 -21.82 12.51
N SER A 201 2.20 -21.97 13.24
CA SER A 201 2.33 -22.96 14.31
C SER A 201 1.31 -22.76 15.44
N ALA A 202 0.92 -21.51 15.75
CA ALA A 202 -0.12 -21.25 16.73
C ALA A 202 -1.52 -21.60 16.18
N ILE A 203 -1.79 -21.33 14.90
CA ILE A 203 -3.04 -21.70 14.22
C ILE A 203 -3.20 -23.24 14.17
N GLU A 204 -2.15 -23.96 13.79
CA GLU A 204 -2.13 -25.43 13.76
C GLU A 204 -2.44 -26.08 15.12
N ARG A 205 -1.96 -25.47 16.19
CA ARG A 205 -2.25 -25.94 17.56
C ARG A 205 -3.61 -25.49 18.08
N HIS A 206 -4.37 -24.76 17.28
CA HIS A 206 -5.63 -24.16 17.72
C HIS A 206 -5.47 -23.33 19.00
N ASP A 207 -4.40 -22.51 19.06
CA ASP A 207 -4.10 -21.62 20.20
C ASP A 207 -4.36 -20.16 19.81
N PRO A 208 -5.56 -19.60 20.12
CA PRO A 208 -5.92 -18.24 19.75
C PRO A 208 -5.03 -17.18 20.39
N ALA A 209 -4.65 -17.37 21.65
CA ALA A 209 -3.83 -16.40 22.37
C ALA A 209 -2.41 -16.33 21.78
N ALA A 210 -1.80 -17.48 21.49
CA ALA A 210 -0.50 -17.53 20.86
C ALA A 210 -0.54 -16.99 19.42
N ALA A 211 -1.61 -17.24 18.66
CA ALA A 211 -1.78 -16.72 17.30
C ALA A 211 -1.91 -15.19 17.27
N GLU A 212 -2.68 -14.62 18.19
CA GLU A 212 -2.82 -13.18 18.35
C GLU A 212 -1.48 -12.53 18.70
N ASP A 213 -0.77 -13.06 19.70
CA ASP A 213 0.52 -12.54 20.13
C ASP A 213 1.58 -12.66 19.03
N ALA A 214 1.66 -13.79 18.34
CA ALA A 214 2.58 -14.00 17.23
C ALA A 214 2.33 -12.99 16.09
N MET A 215 1.07 -12.71 15.75
CA MET A 215 0.71 -11.71 14.74
C MET A 215 1.06 -10.30 15.20
N ARG A 216 0.77 -9.95 16.45
CA ARG A 216 1.13 -8.65 17.04
C ARG A 216 2.64 -8.41 17.00
N GLN A 217 3.42 -9.39 17.41
CA GLN A 217 4.89 -9.34 17.38
C GLN A 217 5.41 -9.26 15.94
N HIS A 218 4.81 -9.99 15.00
CA HIS A 218 5.17 -9.94 13.59
C HIS A 218 5.04 -8.52 13.05
N ILE A 219 3.88 -7.87 13.23
CA ILE A 219 3.62 -6.51 12.73
C ILE A 219 4.52 -5.49 13.44
N ALA A 220 4.72 -5.59 14.75
CA ALA A 220 5.61 -4.70 15.50
C ALA A 220 7.08 -4.80 15.01
N ASN A 221 7.56 -6.01 14.69
CA ASN A 221 8.89 -6.19 14.11
C ASN A 221 9.02 -5.56 12.71
N ILE A 222 7.96 -5.65 11.89
CA ILE A 222 7.90 -4.99 10.59
C ILE A 222 7.97 -3.48 10.77
N GLU A 223 7.15 -2.92 11.63
CA GLU A 223 7.09 -1.49 11.91
C GLU A 223 8.47 -0.96 12.31
N LYS A 224 9.13 -1.61 13.27
CA LYS A 224 10.47 -1.23 13.70
C LYS A 224 11.48 -1.20 12.57
N ILE A 225 11.42 -2.17 11.64
CA ILE A 225 12.34 -2.23 10.50
C ILE A 225 12.02 -1.13 9.48
N VAL A 226 10.74 -0.93 9.19
CA VAL A 226 10.28 0.02 8.16
C VAL A 226 10.49 1.45 8.62
N LEU A 227 10.07 1.81 9.83
CA LEU A 227 10.20 3.17 10.34
C LEU A 227 11.65 3.62 10.60
N ASN A 228 12.57 2.68 10.83
CA ASN A 228 14.00 2.98 10.96
C ASN A 228 14.71 3.20 9.61
N LYS A 229 14.04 2.89 8.48
CA LYS A 229 14.62 2.99 7.13
C LYS A 229 13.92 4.05 6.26
N LEU A 230 12.83 4.64 6.74
CA LEU A 230 12.13 5.81 6.18
C LEU A 230 12.63 7.10 6.85
#